data_bad5ce93476d986071fca30995ebbbcf
#
_entry.id   bad5ce93476d986071fca30995ebbbcf
#
_cell.length_a   1.000
_cell.length_b   1.000
_cell.length_c   1.000
_cell.angle_alpha   90.00
_cell.angle_beta   90.00
_cell.angle_gamma   90.00
#
_symmetry.space_group_name_H-M   'P 1'
#
loop_
_entity.id
_entity.type
_entity.pdbx_description
1 polymer ?
#
loop_
_entity_poly.entity_id
_entity_poly.type
_entity_poly.pdbx_seq_one_letter_code
_entity_poly.pdbx_strand_id
1 'polypeptide(L)'
;MSISVFVIAVMVVFTLIAIGYFLLYTSIINRALATTGRKRLNMIPPYKIVIALVIIFLICTVVFGIIYLPDMNRISTVHDIEESLREFQAVNEEWNIEIAMSDNVAAVLAYDDNLTDHTFAIYRNENDTFKNYVYRYGGHTTSIEKSVRVYQYDGMLVLLSMNALHIAAIECHDGGIYEIDPNRPFFLIIPSGGFDVYDEGNLIDLEQDWWYEVRETE
;
A
#
# COMPACT_ATOMS: atom_id res chain seq x y z
N MET A 1 2.59 -3.34 18.23
CA MET A 1 4.06 -3.41 18.03
C MET A 1 4.26 -4.02 16.65
N SER A 2 4.78 -3.25 15.69
CA SER A 2 4.90 -3.74 14.32
C SER A 2 5.83 -4.98 14.29
N ILE A 3 5.54 -5.92 13.38
CA ILE A 3 6.32 -7.16 13.18
C ILE A 3 7.82 -6.85 13.02
N SER A 4 8.15 -5.74 12.38
CA SER A 4 9.52 -5.27 12.16
C SER A 4 10.25 -4.87 13.43
N VAL A 5 9.61 -4.18 14.36
CA VAL A 5 10.20 -3.83 15.67
C VAL A 5 10.46 -5.10 16.46
N PHE A 6 9.56 -6.08 16.38
CA PHE A 6 9.74 -7.39 17.02
C PHE A 6 10.95 -8.14 16.43
N VAL A 7 11.06 -8.21 15.10
CA VAL A 7 12.19 -8.90 14.43
C VAL A 7 13.53 -8.24 14.78
N ILE A 8 13.60 -6.90 14.76
CA ILE A 8 14.81 -6.16 15.14
C ILE A 8 15.17 -6.45 16.60
N ALA A 9 14.21 -6.41 17.50
CA ALA A 9 14.45 -6.71 18.92
C ALA A 9 14.97 -8.14 19.13
N VAL A 10 14.39 -9.12 18.42
CA VAL A 10 14.84 -10.52 18.46
C VAL A 10 16.28 -10.65 17.94
N MET A 11 16.62 -10.01 16.81
CA MET A 11 17.97 -10.03 16.27
C MET A 11 19.00 -9.42 17.22
N VAL A 12 18.67 -8.30 17.87
CA VAL A 12 19.53 -7.67 18.89
C VAL A 12 19.78 -8.61 20.06
N VAL A 13 18.72 -9.21 20.61
CA VAL A 13 18.81 -10.15 21.72
C VAL A 13 19.68 -11.36 21.35
N PHE A 14 19.48 -11.98 20.19
CA PHE A 14 20.29 -13.11 19.73
C PHE A 14 21.77 -12.73 19.59
N THR A 15 22.07 -11.55 19.07
CA THR A 15 23.45 -11.06 18.92
C THR A 15 24.11 -10.87 20.27
N LEU A 16 23.41 -10.27 21.24
CA LEU A 16 23.92 -10.09 22.59
C LEU A 16 24.17 -11.42 23.29
N ILE A 17 23.27 -12.40 23.12
CA ILE A 17 23.46 -13.77 23.67
C ILE A 17 24.69 -14.43 23.03
N ALA A 18 24.87 -14.35 21.73
CA ALA A 18 26.02 -14.92 21.02
C ALA A 18 27.35 -14.30 21.50
N ILE A 19 27.40 -12.99 21.68
CA ILE A 19 28.56 -12.27 22.22
C ILE A 19 28.83 -12.72 23.66
N GLY A 20 27.82 -12.78 24.50
CA GLY A 20 27.94 -13.24 25.90
C GLY A 20 28.47 -14.67 26.00
N TYR A 21 27.89 -15.59 25.21
CA TYR A 21 28.35 -16.98 25.14
C TYR A 21 29.80 -17.10 24.69
N PHE A 22 30.21 -16.34 23.69
CA PHE A 22 31.56 -16.33 23.17
C PHE A 22 32.57 -15.81 24.21
N LEU A 23 32.25 -14.72 24.92
CA LEU A 23 33.10 -14.18 25.99
C LEU A 23 33.26 -15.16 27.15
N LEU A 24 32.16 -15.83 27.51
CA LEU A 24 32.17 -16.86 28.56
C LEU A 24 33.03 -18.06 28.16
N TYR A 25 32.87 -18.55 26.93
CA TYR A 25 33.64 -19.67 26.39
C TYR A 25 35.14 -19.37 26.33
N THR A 26 35.52 -18.18 25.84
CA THR A 26 36.95 -17.76 25.82
C THR A 26 37.53 -17.59 27.21
N SER A 27 36.75 -17.12 28.20
CA SER A 27 37.14 -17.02 29.59
C SER A 27 37.42 -18.39 30.20
N ILE A 28 36.52 -19.37 29.95
CA ILE A 28 36.67 -20.75 30.45
C ILE A 28 37.90 -21.42 29.87
N ILE A 29 38.10 -21.31 28.55
CA ILE A 29 39.27 -21.90 27.89
C ILE A 29 40.58 -21.27 28.38
N ASN A 30 40.64 -19.94 28.52
CA ASN A 30 41.83 -19.28 29.04
C ASN A 30 42.15 -19.69 30.47
N ARG A 31 41.15 -19.94 31.32
CA ARG A 31 41.36 -20.48 32.69
C ARG A 31 41.88 -21.92 32.64
N ALA A 32 41.31 -22.78 31.80
CA ALA A 32 41.74 -24.18 31.66
C ALA A 32 43.16 -24.29 31.08
N LEU A 33 43.57 -23.42 30.15
CA LEU A 33 44.95 -23.39 29.64
C LEU A 33 45.95 -22.86 30.65
N ALA A 34 45.55 -21.91 31.48
CA ALA A 34 46.40 -21.39 32.56
C ALA A 34 46.69 -22.45 33.65
N THR A 35 45.73 -23.32 33.97
CA THR A 35 45.89 -24.41 34.94
C THR A 35 46.71 -25.58 34.43
N THR A 36 46.79 -25.79 33.08
CA THR A 36 47.51 -26.93 32.47
C THR A 36 48.91 -26.59 32.05
N GLY A 37 49.45 -25.39 32.24
CA GLY A 37 50.81 -24.99 31.88
C GLY A 37 51.11 -25.01 30.39
N ARG A 38 50.14 -25.24 29.53
CA ARG A 38 50.29 -25.23 28.05
C ARG A 38 50.37 -23.81 27.52
N LYS A 39 51.33 -23.59 26.57
CA LYS A 39 51.42 -22.31 25.84
C LYS A 39 50.06 -21.93 25.26
N ARG A 40 49.62 -20.66 25.47
CA ARG A 40 48.44 -20.11 24.81
C ARG A 40 48.49 -20.40 23.31
N LEU A 41 47.52 -21.14 22.82
CA LEU A 41 47.29 -21.22 21.38
C LEU A 41 47.18 -19.79 20.85
N ASN A 42 47.78 -19.52 19.68
CA ASN A 42 47.58 -18.24 18.93
C ASN A 42 46.11 -18.15 18.49
N MET A 43 45.22 -17.96 19.44
CA MET A 43 43.81 -17.77 19.19
C MET A 43 43.61 -16.32 18.71
N ILE A 44 42.74 -16.16 17.72
CA ILE A 44 42.32 -14.85 17.25
C ILE A 44 41.88 -14.02 18.49
N PRO A 45 42.46 -12.83 18.72
CA PRO A 45 42.12 -12.04 19.87
C PRO A 45 40.59 -11.82 19.96
N PRO A 46 39.96 -12.01 21.13
CA PRO A 46 38.50 -11.97 21.24
C PRO A 46 37.87 -10.66 20.73
N TYR A 47 38.59 -9.54 20.84
CA TYR A 47 38.09 -8.26 20.30
C TYR A 47 37.91 -8.28 18.78
N LYS A 48 38.76 -9.01 18.00
CA LYS A 48 38.60 -9.11 16.54
C LYS A 48 37.34 -9.86 16.16
N ILE A 49 36.93 -10.85 16.92
CA ILE A 49 35.72 -11.61 16.71
C ILE A 49 34.50 -10.73 17.03
N VAL A 50 34.57 -9.98 18.15
CA VAL A 50 33.52 -9.01 18.53
C VAL A 50 33.36 -7.96 17.40
N ILE A 51 34.46 -7.41 16.89
CA ILE A 51 34.41 -6.45 15.78
C ILE A 51 33.77 -7.09 14.53
N ALA A 52 34.16 -8.31 14.16
CA ALA A 52 33.59 -9.01 13.01
C ALA A 52 32.06 -9.22 13.18
N LEU A 53 31.60 -9.62 14.37
CA LEU A 53 30.17 -9.79 14.65
C LEU A 53 29.40 -8.48 14.59
N VAL A 54 29.98 -7.38 15.10
CA VAL A 54 29.36 -6.05 14.99
C VAL A 54 29.25 -5.61 13.52
N ILE A 55 30.29 -5.84 12.71
CA ILE A 55 30.25 -5.52 11.28
C ILE A 55 29.18 -6.35 10.56
N ILE A 56 29.12 -7.65 10.82
CA ILE A 56 28.09 -8.53 10.25
C ILE A 56 26.69 -8.05 10.65
N PHE A 57 26.50 -7.71 11.92
CA PHE A 57 25.22 -7.18 12.41
C PHE A 57 24.81 -5.87 11.70
N LEU A 58 25.76 -4.94 11.56
CA LEU A 58 25.50 -3.69 10.83
C LEU A 58 25.13 -3.94 9.37
N ILE A 59 25.85 -4.84 8.70
CA ILE A 59 25.52 -5.22 7.31
C ILE A 59 24.13 -5.84 7.24
N CYS A 60 23.80 -6.78 8.12
CA CYS A 60 22.47 -7.39 8.18
C CYS A 60 21.37 -6.35 8.45
N THR A 61 21.61 -5.38 9.35
CA THR A 61 20.65 -4.31 9.64
C THR A 61 20.43 -3.40 8.45
N VAL A 62 21.50 -3.02 7.73
CA VAL A 62 21.42 -2.21 6.52
C VAL A 62 20.69 -2.96 5.41
N VAL A 63 21.04 -4.21 5.16
CA VAL A 63 20.40 -5.07 4.14
C VAL A 63 18.91 -5.26 4.48
N PHE A 64 18.60 -5.54 5.75
CA PHE A 64 17.22 -5.64 6.21
C PHE A 64 16.47 -4.30 6.02
N GLY A 65 17.10 -3.18 6.37
CA GLY A 65 16.53 -1.85 6.14
C GLY A 65 16.24 -1.58 4.66
N ILE A 66 17.16 -1.91 3.76
CA ILE A 66 16.99 -1.71 2.31
C ILE A 66 15.87 -2.62 1.74
N ILE A 67 15.76 -3.86 2.23
CA ILE A 67 14.80 -4.83 1.69
C ILE A 67 13.40 -4.63 2.29
N TYR A 68 13.29 -4.32 3.58
CA TYR A 68 12.02 -4.37 4.31
C TYR A 68 11.45 -3.00 4.70
N LEU A 69 12.26 -1.93 4.81
CA LEU A 69 11.72 -0.59 5.08
C LEU A 69 10.80 -0.05 3.98
N PRO A 70 11.07 -0.28 2.68
CA PRO A 70 10.13 0.10 1.63
C PRO A 70 8.78 -0.61 1.75
N ASP A 71 8.78 -1.87 2.23
CA ASP A 71 7.55 -2.64 2.42
C ASP A 71 6.70 -2.17 3.61
N MET A 72 7.26 -1.43 4.56
CA MET A 72 6.52 -0.97 5.74
C MET A 72 5.54 0.18 5.48
N ASN A 73 5.78 0.97 4.43
CA ASN A 73 4.90 2.06 4.02
C ASN A 73 4.12 1.70 2.74
N ARG A 74 4.06 0.42 2.44
CA ARG A 74 3.44 -0.07 1.23
C ARG A 74 1.93 -0.15 1.41
N ILE A 75 1.22 0.50 0.50
CA ILE A 75 -0.23 0.40 0.38
C ILE A 75 -0.53 -0.82 -0.50
N SER A 76 -1.02 -1.90 0.07
CA SER A 76 -1.25 -3.16 -0.64
C SER A 76 -2.61 -3.80 -0.39
N THR A 77 -3.32 -3.34 0.63
CA THR A 77 -4.62 -3.85 1.03
C THR A 77 -5.67 -2.75 1.02
N VAL A 78 -6.94 -3.16 1.05
CA VAL A 78 -8.08 -2.24 1.22
C VAL A 78 -7.91 -1.38 2.48
N HIS A 79 -7.47 -1.99 3.57
CA HIS A 79 -7.24 -1.28 4.83
C HIS A 79 -6.15 -0.20 4.72
N ASP A 80 -5.04 -0.52 4.03
CA ASP A 80 -3.96 0.46 3.83
C ASP A 80 -4.44 1.66 3.00
N ILE A 81 -5.30 1.43 2.00
CA ILE A 81 -5.90 2.50 1.18
C ILE A 81 -6.83 3.36 2.02
N GLU A 82 -7.68 2.74 2.84
CA GLU A 82 -8.58 3.47 3.74
C GLU A 82 -7.79 4.34 4.73
N GLU A 83 -6.76 3.79 5.37
CA GLU A 83 -5.90 4.52 6.28
C GLU A 83 -5.20 5.69 5.58
N SER A 84 -4.65 5.44 4.39
CA SER A 84 -4.03 6.47 3.54
C SER A 84 -5.00 7.59 3.20
N LEU A 85 -6.24 7.26 2.81
CA LEU A 85 -7.26 8.27 2.49
C LEU A 85 -7.57 9.14 3.71
N ARG A 86 -7.80 8.52 4.87
CA ARG A 86 -8.11 9.23 6.13
C ARG A 86 -6.98 10.14 6.57
N GLU A 87 -5.74 9.71 6.39
CA GLU A 87 -4.56 10.51 6.74
C GLU A 87 -4.38 11.73 5.83
N PHE A 88 -4.55 11.55 4.50
CA PHE A 88 -4.22 12.59 3.52
C PHE A 88 -5.39 13.52 3.18
N GLN A 89 -6.64 13.08 3.36
CA GLN A 89 -7.81 13.85 2.91
C GLN A 89 -8.77 14.23 4.03
N ALA A 90 -8.38 14.06 5.29
CA ALA A 90 -9.15 14.46 6.47
C ALA A 90 -10.59 13.91 6.47
N VAL A 91 -10.78 12.68 6.00
CA VAL A 91 -12.09 12.02 5.95
C VAL A 91 -12.57 11.73 7.37
N ASN A 92 -13.83 12.10 7.67
CA ASN A 92 -14.46 11.86 8.96
C ASN A 92 -14.64 10.34 9.20
N GLU A 93 -14.57 9.91 10.46
CA GLU A 93 -14.77 8.49 10.84
C GLU A 93 -16.20 7.99 10.50
N GLU A 94 -17.17 8.88 10.47
CA GLU A 94 -18.57 8.58 10.19
C GLU A 94 -18.91 8.45 8.69
N TRP A 95 -17.95 8.77 7.79
CA TRP A 95 -18.20 8.70 6.36
C TRP A 95 -18.19 7.26 5.85
N ASN A 96 -19.09 7.00 4.89
CA ASN A 96 -19.06 5.77 4.12
C ASN A 96 -17.83 5.76 3.21
N ILE A 97 -17.10 4.65 3.19
CA ILE A 97 -15.93 4.47 2.34
C ILE A 97 -16.13 3.22 1.51
N GLU A 98 -16.08 3.39 0.20
CA GLU A 98 -16.15 2.31 -0.76
C GLU A 98 -14.82 2.22 -1.52
N ILE A 99 -14.26 1.00 -1.64
CA ILE A 99 -12.95 0.77 -2.24
C ILE A 99 -13.05 -0.36 -3.26
N ALA A 100 -12.57 -0.13 -4.47
CA ALA A 100 -12.32 -1.17 -5.46
C ALA A 100 -10.84 -1.25 -5.80
N MET A 101 -10.38 -2.46 -6.06
CA MET A 101 -8.99 -2.73 -6.42
C MET A 101 -8.94 -3.69 -7.61
N SER A 102 -8.12 -3.35 -8.58
CA SER A 102 -7.67 -4.24 -9.65
C SER A 102 -6.17 -4.51 -9.50
N ASP A 103 -5.58 -5.24 -10.42
CA ASP A 103 -4.13 -5.44 -10.40
C ASP A 103 -3.34 -4.16 -10.66
N ASN A 104 -3.87 -3.23 -11.45
CA ASN A 104 -3.16 -2.02 -11.89
C ASN A 104 -3.56 -0.77 -11.12
N VAL A 105 -4.82 -0.69 -10.69
CA VAL A 105 -5.42 0.52 -10.14
C VAL A 105 -6.30 0.19 -8.94
N ALA A 106 -6.29 1.08 -7.95
CA ALA A 106 -7.30 1.09 -6.90
C ALA A 106 -7.98 2.46 -6.87
N ALA A 107 -9.27 2.46 -6.56
CA ALA A 107 -10.04 3.68 -6.38
C ALA A 107 -10.83 3.62 -5.08
N VAL A 108 -11.02 4.77 -4.48
CA VAL A 108 -11.83 4.94 -3.28
C VAL A 108 -12.73 6.16 -3.44
N LEU A 109 -13.96 6.01 -3.00
CA LEU A 109 -14.94 7.08 -2.87
C LEU A 109 -15.42 7.11 -1.42
N ALA A 110 -15.30 8.27 -0.78
CA ALA A 110 -15.79 8.51 0.58
C ALA A 110 -16.83 9.64 0.54
N TYR A 111 -17.93 9.45 1.26
CA TYR A 111 -19.03 10.39 1.28
C TYR A 111 -19.81 10.34 2.59
N ASP A 112 -20.45 11.46 2.97
CA ASP A 112 -21.32 11.52 4.13
C ASP A 112 -22.69 10.88 3.86
N ASP A 113 -23.43 10.54 4.91
CA ASP A 113 -24.75 9.90 4.82
C ASP A 113 -25.80 10.76 4.08
N ASN A 114 -25.61 12.07 4.06
CA ASN A 114 -26.51 13.00 3.40
C ASN A 114 -26.14 13.26 1.94
N LEU A 115 -25.04 12.68 1.45
CA LEU A 115 -24.49 12.90 0.11
C LEU A 115 -24.18 14.38 -0.19
N THR A 116 -23.85 15.16 0.86
CA THR A 116 -23.56 16.59 0.76
C THR A 116 -22.07 16.88 0.67
N ASP A 117 -21.25 15.96 1.14
CA ASP A 117 -19.80 16.07 1.08
C ASP A 117 -19.18 14.74 0.66
N HIS A 118 -18.10 14.82 -0.08
CA HIS A 118 -17.43 13.65 -0.61
C HIS A 118 -15.95 13.93 -0.90
N THR A 119 -15.19 12.87 -0.99
CA THR A 119 -13.83 12.89 -1.55
C THR A 119 -13.53 11.56 -2.23
N PHE A 120 -12.56 11.56 -3.13
CA PHE A 120 -12.11 10.34 -3.77
C PHE A 120 -10.60 10.31 -3.89
N ALA A 121 -10.04 9.12 -4.09
CA ALA A 121 -8.65 8.95 -4.44
C ALA A 121 -8.47 7.82 -5.44
N ILE A 122 -7.49 7.97 -6.31
CA ILE A 122 -7.06 6.97 -7.28
C ILE A 122 -5.60 6.65 -7.00
N TYR A 123 -5.31 5.38 -6.91
CA TYR A 123 -3.99 4.83 -6.67
C TYR A 123 -3.58 3.95 -7.83
N ARG A 124 -2.32 4.03 -8.24
CA ARG A 124 -1.72 3.16 -9.24
C ARG A 124 -0.82 2.13 -8.59
N ASN A 125 -0.89 0.89 -9.04
CA ASN A 125 0.07 -0.12 -8.64
C ASN A 125 1.39 0.08 -9.40
N GLU A 126 2.49 0.32 -8.68
CA GLU A 126 3.82 0.51 -9.25
C GLU A 126 4.67 -0.76 -9.25
N ASN A 127 4.16 -1.86 -8.73
CA ASN A 127 4.93 -3.08 -8.63
C ASN A 127 4.07 -4.32 -8.89
N ASP A 128 4.30 -4.97 -10.03
CA ASP A 128 3.55 -6.16 -10.45
C ASP A 128 3.80 -7.39 -9.57
N THR A 129 4.98 -7.49 -8.98
CA THR A 129 5.36 -8.64 -8.14
C THR A 129 4.80 -8.51 -6.73
N PHE A 130 4.82 -7.29 -6.21
CA PHE A 130 4.33 -6.96 -4.88
C PHE A 130 3.43 -5.75 -5.00
N LYS A 131 2.12 -5.92 -4.91
CA LYS A 131 1.17 -4.82 -5.02
C LYS A 131 1.59 -3.65 -4.14
N ASN A 132 1.82 -2.49 -4.75
CA ASN A 132 2.16 -1.24 -4.10
C ASN A 132 1.42 -0.09 -4.77
N TYR A 133 0.30 0.29 -4.18
CA TYR A 133 -0.58 1.33 -4.71
C TYR A 133 -0.11 2.69 -4.24
N VAL A 134 0.29 3.53 -5.18
CA VAL A 134 0.74 4.90 -4.91
C VAL A 134 -0.35 5.87 -5.31
N TYR A 135 -0.67 6.81 -4.42
CA TYR A 135 -1.64 7.88 -4.69
C TYR A 135 -1.25 8.67 -5.94
N ARG A 136 -2.22 8.91 -6.81
CA ARG A 136 -2.02 9.66 -8.06
C ARG A 136 -2.90 10.88 -8.18
N TYR A 137 -4.15 10.74 -7.85
CA TYR A 137 -5.13 11.80 -8.02
C TYR A 137 -6.29 11.64 -7.03
N GLY A 138 -6.91 12.75 -6.65
CA GLY A 138 -8.09 12.71 -5.79
C GLY A 138 -8.38 14.05 -5.12
N GLY A 139 -9.37 14.06 -4.25
CA GLY A 139 -9.85 15.19 -3.51
C GLY A 139 -11.35 15.44 -3.76
N HIS A 140 -11.83 16.55 -3.24
CA HIS A 140 -13.20 17.01 -3.50
C HIS A 140 -13.32 17.57 -4.91
N THR A 141 -14.36 17.20 -5.65
CA THR A 141 -14.68 17.80 -6.95
C THR A 141 -16.18 17.79 -7.23
N THR A 142 -16.73 18.97 -7.48
CA THR A 142 -18.17 19.16 -7.79
C THR A 142 -18.60 18.47 -9.09
N SER A 143 -17.68 17.97 -9.86
CA SER A 143 -18.01 17.32 -11.13
C SER A 143 -18.58 15.92 -10.95
N ILE A 144 -18.19 15.18 -9.93
CA ILE A 144 -18.79 13.87 -9.63
C ILE A 144 -20.17 14.00 -8.98
N GLU A 145 -20.52 15.17 -8.43
CA GLU A 145 -21.86 15.45 -7.91
C GLU A 145 -22.91 15.50 -9.00
N LYS A 146 -22.55 15.95 -10.18
CA LYS A 146 -23.50 16.22 -11.27
C LYS A 146 -23.55 15.12 -12.31
N SER A 147 -22.53 14.27 -12.36
CA SER A 147 -22.44 13.26 -13.40
C SER A 147 -21.32 12.24 -13.12
N VAL A 148 -20.93 11.49 -14.17
CA VAL A 148 -19.85 10.49 -14.11
C VAL A 148 -18.52 11.11 -14.50
N ARG A 149 -17.49 10.94 -13.70
CA ARG A 149 -16.11 11.23 -14.08
C ARG A 149 -15.40 9.95 -14.46
N VAL A 150 -14.64 10.05 -15.53
CA VAL A 150 -13.87 8.93 -16.07
C VAL A 150 -12.39 9.27 -16.06
N TYR A 151 -11.60 8.42 -15.42
CA TYR A 151 -10.15 8.51 -15.39
C TYR A 151 -9.56 7.28 -16.06
N GLN A 152 -8.59 7.47 -16.94
CA GLN A 152 -7.93 6.37 -17.63
C GLN A 152 -6.53 6.12 -17.06
N TYR A 153 -6.27 4.88 -16.70
CA TYR A 153 -4.98 4.41 -16.19
C TYR A 153 -4.65 3.03 -16.71
N ASP A 154 -3.47 2.85 -17.31
CA ASP A 154 -2.89 1.55 -17.66
C ASP A 154 -3.88 0.55 -18.28
N GLY A 155 -4.69 1.02 -19.23
CA GLY A 155 -5.69 0.18 -19.88
C GLY A 155 -6.96 -0.08 -19.05
N MET A 156 -7.14 0.65 -17.94
CA MET A 156 -8.35 0.61 -17.11
C MET A 156 -9.04 1.97 -17.10
N LEU A 157 -10.35 1.97 -16.97
CA LEU A 157 -11.16 3.15 -16.70
C LEU A 157 -11.67 3.10 -15.26
N VAL A 158 -11.53 4.20 -14.56
CA VAL A 158 -12.13 4.43 -13.25
C VAL A 158 -13.27 5.41 -13.41
N LEU A 159 -14.49 4.96 -13.19
CA LEU A 159 -15.71 5.74 -13.24
C LEU A 159 -16.15 6.09 -11.83
N LEU A 160 -16.44 7.36 -11.58
CA LEU A 160 -16.81 7.90 -10.27
C LEU A 160 -18.02 8.82 -10.41
N SER A 161 -19.03 8.66 -9.55
CA SER A 161 -20.21 9.53 -9.52
C SER A 161 -20.89 9.51 -8.15
N MET A 162 -21.41 10.68 -7.74
CA MET A 162 -22.39 10.77 -6.65
C MET A 162 -23.82 10.37 -7.08
N ASN A 163 -23.94 9.94 -8.34
CA ASN A 163 -25.14 9.38 -8.96
C ASN A 163 -26.38 10.28 -8.97
N ALA A 164 -26.18 11.59 -9.11
CA ALA A 164 -27.31 12.53 -9.26
C ALA A 164 -28.14 12.30 -10.55
N LEU A 165 -27.64 11.54 -11.48
CA LEU A 165 -28.34 11.16 -12.72
C LEU A 165 -29.16 9.87 -12.58
N HIS A 166 -29.18 9.25 -11.39
CA HIS A 166 -29.88 7.99 -11.11
C HIS A 166 -29.48 6.84 -12.04
N ILE A 167 -28.19 6.76 -12.37
CA ILE A 167 -27.66 5.72 -13.24
C ILE A 167 -27.92 4.36 -12.61
N ALA A 168 -28.58 3.48 -13.37
CA ALA A 168 -28.95 2.14 -12.94
C ALA A 168 -28.08 1.04 -13.57
N ALA A 169 -27.41 1.32 -14.70
CA ALA A 169 -26.52 0.37 -15.34
C ALA A 169 -25.44 1.05 -16.19
N ILE A 170 -24.29 0.39 -16.30
CA ILE A 170 -23.23 0.71 -17.26
C ILE A 170 -22.98 -0.54 -18.09
N GLU A 171 -23.11 -0.41 -19.40
CA GLU A 171 -22.89 -1.47 -20.37
C GLU A 171 -21.60 -1.21 -21.14
N CYS A 172 -20.63 -2.11 -21.03
CA CYS A 172 -19.39 -2.03 -21.76
C CYS A 172 -19.56 -2.62 -23.17
N HIS A 173 -18.90 -2.04 -24.15
CA HIS A 173 -18.98 -2.51 -25.55
C HIS A 173 -18.38 -3.91 -25.75
N ASP A 174 -17.62 -4.43 -24.78
CA ASP A 174 -17.15 -5.82 -24.73
C ASP A 174 -18.21 -6.82 -24.21
N GLY A 175 -19.39 -6.32 -23.82
CA GLY A 175 -20.53 -7.08 -23.34
C GLY A 175 -20.64 -7.19 -21.82
N GLY A 176 -19.78 -6.53 -21.06
CA GLY A 176 -19.91 -6.45 -19.60
C GLY A 176 -21.05 -5.51 -19.19
N ILE A 177 -21.93 -5.95 -18.28
CA ILE A 177 -23.01 -5.12 -17.72
C ILE A 177 -22.79 -5.01 -16.22
N TYR A 178 -22.77 -3.77 -15.71
CA TYR A 178 -22.64 -3.44 -14.30
C TYR A 178 -23.93 -2.81 -13.82
N GLU A 179 -24.66 -3.51 -12.97
CA GLU A 179 -25.85 -2.98 -12.30
C GLU A 179 -25.43 -2.05 -11.17
N ILE A 180 -26.09 -0.88 -11.08
CA ILE A 180 -25.80 0.18 -10.12
C ILE A 180 -27.09 0.50 -9.35
N ASP A 181 -26.97 0.75 -8.07
CA ASP A 181 -28.08 1.31 -7.28
C ASP A 181 -28.28 2.79 -7.69
N PRO A 182 -29.41 3.16 -8.29
CA PRO A 182 -29.64 4.53 -8.77
C PRO A 182 -29.69 5.58 -7.65
N ASN A 183 -29.82 5.16 -6.39
CA ASN A 183 -29.92 6.04 -5.25
C ASN A 183 -28.62 6.15 -4.43
N ARG A 184 -27.54 5.57 -4.91
CA ARG A 184 -26.25 5.57 -4.21
C ARG A 184 -25.12 6.07 -5.09
N PRO A 185 -24.12 6.74 -4.52
CA PRO A 185 -22.85 6.97 -5.19
C PRO A 185 -22.26 5.66 -5.68
N PHE A 186 -21.52 5.72 -6.76
CA PHE A 186 -20.83 4.55 -7.26
C PHE A 186 -19.44 4.88 -7.78
N PHE A 187 -18.62 3.86 -7.84
CA PHE A 187 -17.41 3.85 -8.63
C PHE A 187 -17.18 2.45 -9.20
N LEU A 188 -16.59 2.42 -10.38
CA LEU A 188 -16.26 1.18 -11.09
C LEU A 188 -14.85 1.25 -11.65
N ILE A 189 -14.19 0.11 -11.68
CA ILE A 189 -12.94 -0.08 -12.41
C ILE A 189 -13.24 -1.09 -13.51
N ILE A 190 -13.19 -0.65 -14.76
CA ILE A 190 -13.48 -1.47 -15.94
C ILE A 190 -12.29 -1.44 -16.91
N PRO A 191 -12.13 -2.46 -17.78
CA PRO A 191 -11.15 -2.41 -18.86
C PRO A 191 -11.37 -1.20 -19.75
N SER A 192 -10.29 -0.61 -20.29
CA SER A 192 -10.41 0.50 -21.24
C SER A 192 -11.13 0.05 -22.49
N GLY A 193 -12.24 0.72 -22.79
CA GLY A 193 -13.11 0.43 -23.92
C GLY A 193 -14.25 1.45 -23.97
N GLY A 194 -15.13 1.29 -24.94
CA GLY A 194 -16.37 2.06 -24.97
C GLY A 194 -17.37 1.52 -23.95
N PHE A 195 -18.19 2.40 -23.41
CA PHE A 195 -19.30 2.04 -22.52
C PHE A 195 -20.47 3.01 -22.74
N ASP A 196 -21.66 2.55 -22.43
CA ASP A 196 -22.90 3.30 -22.42
C ASP A 196 -23.50 3.31 -21.01
N VAL A 197 -24.20 4.36 -20.67
CA VAL A 197 -24.78 4.58 -19.34
C VAL A 197 -26.28 4.65 -19.44
N TYR A 198 -26.97 3.96 -18.55
CA TYR A 198 -28.43 3.83 -18.59
C TYR A 198 -29.09 4.23 -17.27
N ASP A 199 -30.21 4.96 -17.39
CA ASP A 199 -31.18 5.16 -16.31
C ASP A 199 -32.48 4.43 -16.68
N GLU A 200 -32.89 3.46 -15.85
CA GLU A 200 -34.11 2.64 -16.03
C GLU A 200 -34.30 2.14 -17.49
N GLY A 201 -33.20 1.81 -18.18
CA GLY A 201 -33.20 1.32 -19.56
C GLY A 201 -33.16 2.43 -20.65
N ASN A 202 -33.08 3.69 -20.25
CA ASN A 202 -32.85 4.79 -21.17
C ASN A 202 -31.37 5.15 -21.24
N LEU A 203 -30.83 5.25 -22.46
CA LEU A 203 -29.46 5.68 -22.69
C LEU A 203 -29.27 7.14 -22.21
N ILE A 204 -28.28 7.37 -21.37
CA ILE A 204 -27.85 8.72 -20.97
C ILE A 204 -26.70 9.15 -21.87
N ASP A 205 -26.86 10.25 -22.58
CA ASP A 205 -25.79 10.87 -23.34
C ASP A 205 -24.89 11.66 -22.38
N LEU A 206 -23.70 11.10 -22.11
CA LEU A 206 -22.68 11.78 -21.32
C LEU A 206 -21.95 12.76 -22.24
N GLU A 207 -22.04 14.07 -21.95
CA GLU A 207 -21.32 15.10 -22.67
C GLU A 207 -19.80 14.80 -22.70
N GLN A 208 -19.14 15.05 -23.85
CA GLN A 208 -17.73 14.69 -24.11
C GLN A 208 -16.70 15.34 -23.17
N ASP A 209 -17.06 16.32 -22.36
CA ASP A 209 -16.18 17.05 -21.44
C ASP A 209 -15.82 16.26 -20.15
N TRP A 210 -16.21 15.00 -20.04
CA TRP A 210 -16.14 14.18 -18.84
C TRP A 210 -14.94 13.23 -18.80
N TRP A 211 -14.16 13.15 -19.87
CA TRP A 211 -12.98 12.33 -19.97
C TRP A 211 -11.74 13.07 -19.49
N TYR A 212 -11.11 12.56 -18.44
CA TYR A 212 -9.79 13.00 -17.99
C TYR A 212 -8.77 11.90 -18.21
N GLU A 213 -7.88 12.11 -19.16
CA GLU A 213 -6.64 11.36 -19.21
C GLU A 213 -5.75 11.91 -18.10
N VAL A 214 -5.50 11.13 -17.06
CA VAL A 214 -4.48 11.50 -16.07
C VAL A 214 -3.14 11.24 -16.72
N ARG A 215 -2.59 12.28 -17.33
CA ARG A 215 -1.24 12.24 -17.87
C ARG A 215 -0.25 12.21 -16.72
N GLU A 216 0.65 11.26 -16.77
CA GLU A 216 1.82 11.27 -15.91
C GLU A 216 2.62 12.56 -16.21
N THR A 217 2.77 13.41 -15.23
CA THR A 217 3.84 14.41 -15.24
C THR A 217 5.11 13.64 -14.95
N GLU A 218 5.97 13.52 -15.96
CA GLU A 218 7.34 13.01 -15.87
C GLU A 218 8.14 13.74 -14.77
#